data_d300fe30c4d41b0bc47fc804f1a1ec94
#
_entry.id   d300fe30c4d41b0bc47fc804f1a1ec94
#
_cell.length_a   1.000
_cell.length_b   1.000
_cell.length_c   1.000
_cell.angle_alpha   90.00
_cell.angle_beta   90.00
_cell.angle_gamma   90.00
#
_symmetry.space_group_name_H-M   'P 1'
#
loop_
_entity.id
_entity.type
_entity.pdbx_description
1 polymer ?
#
loop_
_entity_poly.entity_id
_entity_poly.type
_entity_poly.pdbx_seq_one_letter_code
_entity_poly.pdbx_strand_id
1 'polypeptide(L)'
;MLLIIDNTIEGVGSSPREIRSALERIDPGVRIVTERFENISPEHVKVLGPSHIFLSGQSHPWHRYNPSELAGVFHVIHHAPQPVLGVCGGQQQIALAYGARVDLIERIGPGEGYEGALRERGYCSVDLQTTNGIFGGLPETITVWESHCDEVKNLPPDFVQTATNETSHIQAMQHTSRPVFGVQFHPELFDEEHPHGRTILENFLKL
;
A
#
# COMPACT_ATOMS: atom_id res chain seq x y z
N MET A 1 -9.97 -15.62 -5.55
CA MET A 1 -10.53 -14.76 -4.47
C MET A 1 -9.41 -13.86 -3.97
N LEU A 2 -9.69 -12.56 -3.81
CA LEU A 2 -8.75 -11.57 -3.29
C LEU A 2 -9.05 -11.29 -1.82
N LEU A 3 -8.03 -11.01 -1.01
CA LEU A 3 -8.15 -10.56 0.36
C LEU A 3 -7.71 -9.08 0.45
N ILE A 4 -8.57 -8.23 1.01
CA ILE A 4 -8.21 -6.87 1.40
C ILE A 4 -8.10 -6.85 2.93
N ILE A 5 -6.94 -6.49 3.46
CA ILE A 5 -6.73 -6.24 4.88
C ILE A 5 -6.99 -4.76 5.14
N ASP A 6 -8.04 -4.49 5.91
CA ASP A 6 -8.45 -3.14 6.29
C ASP A 6 -7.57 -2.65 7.45
N ASN A 7 -6.71 -1.70 7.17
CA ASN A 7 -5.80 -1.06 8.14
C ASN A 7 -6.41 0.16 8.83
N THR A 8 -7.70 0.45 8.64
CA THR A 8 -8.31 1.62 9.29
C THR A 8 -8.66 1.32 10.75
N ILE A 9 -8.46 2.27 11.66
CA ILE A 9 -8.93 2.16 13.04
C ILE A 9 -10.45 2.39 13.05
N GLU A 10 -11.20 1.52 13.74
CA GLU A 10 -12.67 1.61 13.90
C GLU A 10 -13.45 1.68 12.57
N GLY A 11 -12.84 1.24 11.47
CA GLY A 11 -13.46 1.33 10.14
C GLY A 11 -13.56 2.77 9.59
N VAL A 12 -12.84 3.71 10.17
CA VAL A 12 -12.81 5.11 9.71
C VAL A 12 -11.80 5.26 8.58
N GLY A 13 -12.29 5.42 7.37
CA GLY A 13 -11.49 5.58 6.15
C GLY A 13 -12.17 4.96 4.93
N SER A 14 -11.76 5.39 3.74
CA SER A 14 -12.35 4.95 2.47
C SER A 14 -11.49 3.92 1.73
N SER A 15 -10.18 3.85 2.02
CA SER A 15 -9.20 3.08 1.24
C SER A 15 -9.60 1.61 0.98
N PRO A 16 -10.09 0.81 1.95
CA PRO A 16 -10.50 -0.57 1.65
C PRO A 16 -11.66 -0.65 0.65
N ARG A 17 -12.60 0.30 0.70
CA ARG A 17 -13.76 0.37 -0.22
C ARG A 17 -13.33 0.84 -1.61
N GLU A 18 -12.40 1.78 -1.68
CA GLU A 18 -11.83 2.29 -2.93
C GLU A 18 -11.04 1.20 -3.65
N ILE A 19 -10.18 0.44 -2.94
CA ILE A 19 -9.49 -0.73 -3.48
C ILE A 19 -10.51 -1.75 -4.02
N ARG A 20 -11.53 -2.11 -3.23
CA ARG A 20 -12.60 -3.02 -3.68
C ARG A 20 -13.26 -2.52 -4.96
N SER A 21 -13.70 -1.28 -4.99
CA SER A 21 -14.37 -0.68 -6.14
C SER A 21 -13.48 -0.67 -7.39
N ALA A 22 -12.19 -0.39 -7.24
CA ALA A 22 -11.24 -0.43 -8.35
C ALA A 22 -11.07 -1.85 -8.91
N LEU A 23 -10.93 -2.85 -8.03
CA LEU A 23 -10.80 -4.25 -8.42
C LEU A 23 -12.06 -4.78 -9.11
N GLU A 24 -13.25 -4.42 -8.63
CA GLU A 24 -14.54 -4.75 -9.26
C GLU A 24 -14.72 -4.06 -10.63
N ARG A 25 -14.14 -2.87 -10.85
CA ARG A 25 -14.11 -2.21 -12.16
C ARG A 25 -13.15 -2.90 -13.15
N ILE A 26 -12.07 -3.52 -12.64
CA ILE A 26 -11.11 -4.28 -13.46
C ILE A 26 -11.67 -5.66 -13.81
N ASP A 27 -12.22 -6.37 -12.84
CA ASP A 27 -12.85 -7.69 -12.99
C ASP A 27 -14.19 -7.72 -12.23
N PRO A 28 -15.33 -7.50 -12.93
CA PRO A 28 -16.66 -7.53 -12.32
C PRO A 28 -17.06 -8.88 -11.68
N GLY A 29 -16.35 -9.96 -12.03
CA GLY A 29 -16.59 -11.30 -11.47
C GLY A 29 -15.71 -11.63 -10.27
N VAL A 30 -14.83 -10.74 -9.84
CA VAL A 30 -13.85 -11.01 -8.79
C VAL A 30 -14.52 -11.22 -7.44
N ARG A 31 -14.16 -12.30 -6.74
CA ARG A 31 -14.57 -12.51 -5.35
C ARG A 31 -13.57 -11.83 -4.41
N ILE A 32 -14.05 -10.90 -3.60
CA ILE A 32 -13.24 -10.14 -2.65
C ILE A 32 -13.77 -10.33 -1.23
N VAL A 33 -12.87 -10.66 -0.30
CA VAL A 33 -13.10 -10.65 1.14
C VAL A 33 -12.34 -9.47 1.74
N THR A 34 -12.96 -8.73 2.64
CA THR A 34 -12.31 -7.67 3.40
C THR A 34 -12.35 -8.04 4.87
N GLU A 35 -11.19 -8.08 5.49
CA GLU A 35 -11.00 -8.39 6.90
C GLU A 35 -10.23 -7.29 7.60
N ARG A 36 -10.57 -7.00 8.82
CA ARG A 36 -9.85 -6.02 9.62
C ARG A 36 -8.50 -6.58 10.07
N PHE A 37 -7.50 -5.71 10.16
CA PHE A 37 -6.14 -6.10 10.51
C PHE A 37 -6.04 -6.84 11.85
N GLU A 38 -6.88 -6.51 12.84
CA GLU A 38 -6.89 -7.15 14.16
C GLU A 38 -7.33 -8.63 14.11
N ASN A 39 -8.10 -9.00 13.08
CA ASN A 39 -8.63 -10.35 12.89
C ASN A 39 -7.72 -11.25 12.05
N ILE A 40 -6.62 -10.71 11.54
CA ILE A 40 -5.70 -11.46 10.67
C ILE A 40 -4.82 -12.38 11.50
N SER A 41 -4.86 -13.67 11.16
CA SER A 41 -3.87 -14.65 11.61
C SER A 41 -3.39 -15.50 10.43
N PRO A 42 -2.24 -16.19 10.56
CA PRO A 42 -1.75 -17.10 9.53
C PRO A 42 -2.76 -18.20 9.19
N GLU A 43 -3.42 -18.75 10.20
CA GLU A 43 -4.43 -19.81 10.07
C GLU A 43 -5.65 -19.28 9.33
N HIS A 44 -6.11 -18.06 9.67
CA HIS A 44 -7.25 -17.43 9.00
C HIS A 44 -6.97 -17.22 7.51
N VAL A 45 -5.82 -16.66 7.15
CA VAL A 45 -5.42 -16.45 5.76
C VAL A 45 -5.26 -17.77 5.01
N LYS A 46 -4.71 -18.81 5.67
CA LYS A 46 -4.57 -20.14 5.08
C LYS A 46 -5.96 -20.78 4.78
N VAL A 47 -6.93 -20.62 5.68
CA VAL A 47 -8.30 -21.12 5.48
C VAL A 47 -9.02 -20.36 4.37
N LEU A 48 -8.85 -19.04 4.30
CA LEU A 48 -9.41 -18.21 3.22
C LEU A 48 -8.82 -18.58 1.85
N GLY A 49 -7.52 -18.89 1.78
CA GLY A 49 -6.81 -19.25 0.56
C GLY A 49 -6.90 -18.18 -0.53
N PRO A 50 -6.57 -16.91 -0.26
CA PRO A 50 -6.62 -15.87 -1.27
C PRO A 50 -5.55 -16.11 -2.34
N SER A 51 -5.82 -15.67 -3.57
CA SER A 51 -4.79 -15.64 -4.62
C SER A 51 -3.85 -14.44 -4.45
N HIS A 52 -4.36 -13.31 -3.98
CA HIS A 52 -3.61 -12.07 -3.76
C HIS A 52 -4.09 -11.38 -2.49
N ILE A 53 -3.20 -10.62 -1.85
CA ILE A 53 -3.44 -9.88 -0.61
C ILE A 53 -3.17 -8.39 -0.85
N PHE A 54 -4.13 -7.55 -0.49
CA PHE A 54 -4.00 -6.09 -0.50
C PHE A 54 -3.98 -5.60 0.95
N LEU A 55 -3.03 -4.73 1.28
CA LEU A 55 -3.02 -3.98 2.54
C LEU A 55 -3.48 -2.56 2.25
N SER A 56 -4.57 -2.12 2.83
CA SER A 56 -5.13 -0.80 2.59
C SER A 56 -4.32 0.32 3.24
N GLY A 57 -4.62 1.57 2.88
CA GLY A 57 -4.17 2.74 3.60
C GLY A 57 -4.67 2.73 5.05
N GLN A 58 -3.91 3.39 5.93
CA GLN A 58 -4.31 3.64 7.33
C GLN A 58 -5.14 4.91 7.45
N SER A 59 -5.81 5.07 8.59
CA SER A 59 -6.63 6.26 8.91
C SER A 59 -6.00 7.17 9.96
N HIS A 60 -5.01 6.69 10.70
CA HIS A 60 -4.41 7.38 11.84
C HIS A 60 -2.89 7.20 11.84
N PRO A 61 -2.13 8.09 12.50
CA PRO A 61 -0.69 7.91 12.69
C PRO A 61 -0.36 6.57 13.35
N TRP A 62 0.75 5.94 12.96
CA TRP A 62 1.13 4.59 13.38
C TRP A 62 1.29 4.42 14.89
N HIS A 63 1.63 5.48 15.64
CA HIS A 63 1.73 5.41 17.11
C HIS A 63 0.39 5.15 17.80
N ARG A 64 -0.74 5.28 17.10
CA ARG A 64 -2.07 4.96 17.63
C ARG A 64 -2.45 3.48 17.45
N TYR A 65 -1.68 2.73 16.67
CA TYR A 65 -1.93 1.30 16.46
C TYR A 65 -1.32 0.49 17.60
N ASN A 66 -2.08 -0.49 18.11
CA ASN A 66 -1.56 -1.43 19.08
C ASN A 66 -0.64 -2.45 18.37
N PRO A 67 0.66 -2.52 18.73
CA PRO A 67 1.59 -3.44 18.05
C PRO A 67 1.17 -4.92 18.13
N SER A 68 0.49 -5.33 19.20
CA SER A 68 0.04 -6.72 19.34
C SER A 68 -1.06 -7.09 18.33
N GLU A 69 -1.87 -6.13 17.89
CA GLU A 69 -2.91 -6.32 16.88
C GLU A 69 -2.35 -6.38 15.46
N LEU A 70 -1.17 -5.81 15.23
CA LEU A 70 -0.46 -5.86 13.95
C LEU A 70 0.29 -7.18 13.74
N ALA A 71 0.55 -7.95 14.79
CA ALA A 71 1.41 -9.13 14.74
C ALA A 71 0.96 -10.17 13.71
N GLY A 72 -0.34 -10.40 13.56
CA GLY A 72 -0.90 -11.33 12.57
C GLY A 72 -0.62 -10.87 11.13
N VAL A 73 -0.82 -9.59 10.85
CA VAL A 73 -0.53 -9.01 9.51
C VAL A 73 0.98 -9.04 9.24
N PHE A 74 1.82 -8.71 10.21
CA PHE A 74 3.28 -8.77 10.06
C PHE A 74 3.73 -10.20 9.73
N HIS A 75 3.15 -11.21 10.39
CA HIS A 75 3.43 -12.60 10.04
C HIS A 75 3.03 -12.92 8.59
N VAL A 76 1.86 -12.46 8.14
CA VAL A 76 1.41 -12.65 6.74
C VAL A 76 2.37 -11.96 5.78
N ILE A 77 2.76 -10.72 6.03
CA ILE A 77 3.73 -9.98 5.21
C ILE A 77 5.04 -10.77 5.08
N HIS A 78 5.53 -11.38 6.16
CA HIS A 78 6.80 -12.14 6.14
C HIS A 78 6.70 -13.51 5.49
N HIS A 79 5.54 -14.17 5.52
CA HIS A 79 5.49 -15.62 5.24
C HIS A 79 4.44 -16.03 4.20
N ALA A 80 3.50 -15.17 3.84
CA ALA A 80 2.50 -15.53 2.84
C ALA A 80 3.17 -15.83 1.49
N PRO A 81 2.84 -16.97 0.86
CA PRO A 81 3.34 -17.28 -0.48
C PRO A 81 2.64 -16.47 -1.59
N GLN A 82 1.49 -15.88 -1.27
CA GLN A 82 0.71 -15.09 -2.21
C GLN A 82 1.38 -13.72 -2.48
N PRO A 83 1.15 -13.13 -3.67
CA PRO A 83 1.48 -11.74 -3.91
C PRO A 83 0.80 -10.80 -2.91
N VAL A 84 1.58 -9.86 -2.36
CA VAL A 84 1.12 -8.84 -1.41
C VAL A 84 1.37 -7.46 -2.01
N LEU A 85 0.35 -6.61 -2.06
CA LEU A 85 0.45 -5.20 -2.42
C LEU A 85 -0.01 -4.31 -1.26
N GLY A 86 0.92 -3.54 -0.70
CA GLY A 86 0.61 -2.49 0.27
C GLY A 86 0.37 -1.15 -0.42
N VAL A 87 -0.78 -0.54 -0.17
CA VAL A 87 -1.19 0.76 -0.71
C VAL A 87 -1.12 1.81 0.40
N CYS A 88 -0.39 2.90 0.20
CA CYS A 88 -0.22 4.01 1.12
C CYS A 88 0.23 3.51 2.51
N GLY A 89 -0.62 3.53 3.52
CA GLY A 89 -0.34 2.93 4.82
C GLY A 89 0.04 1.45 4.75
N GLY A 90 -0.45 0.71 3.76
CA GLY A 90 -0.05 -0.68 3.52
C GLY A 90 1.42 -0.82 3.12
N GLN A 91 1.98 0.12 2.33
CA GLN A 91 3.43 0.18 2.09
C GLN A 91 4.19 0.44 3.39
N GLN A 92 3.71 1.40 4.17
CA GLN A 92 4.31 1.74 5.45
C GLN A 92 4.25 0.57 6.43
N GLN A 93 3.15 -0.18 6.45
CA GLN A 93 3.00 -1.39 7.25
C GLN A 93 4.00 -2.49 6.83
N ILE A 94 4.24 -2.68 5.53
CA ILE A 94 5.30 -3.57 5.05
C ILE A 94 6.66 -3.09 5.56
N ALA A 95 6.96 -1.80 5.43
CA ALA A 95 8.22 -1.23 5.91
C ALA A 95 8.43 -1.44 7.41
N LEU A 96 7.39 -1.19 8.22
CA LEU A 96 7.41 -1.43 9.67
C LEU A 96 7.63 -2.91 10.02
N ALA A 97 6.97 -3.83 9.30
CA ALA A 97 7.14 -5.26 9.51
C ALA A 97 8.59 -5.72 9.30
N TYR A 98 9.32 -5.08 8.39
CA TYR A 98 10.74 -5.35 8.13
C TYR A 98 11.69 -4.42 8.88
N GLY A 99 11.20 -3.68 9.90
CA GLY A 99 12.01 -2.88 10.82
C GLY A 99 12.49 -1.54 10.26
N ALA A 100 11.92 -1.07 9.16
CA ALA A 100 12.19 0.27 8.66
C ALA A 100 11.44 1.34 9.46
N ARG A 101 11.90 2.58 9.39
CA ARG A 101 11.26 3.71 10.03
C ARG A 101 10.22 4.34 9.12
N VAL A 102 9.05 4.61 9.68
CA VAL A 102 7.99 5.43 9.10
C VAL A 102 7.81 6.66 9.97
N ASP A 103 7.72 7.82 9.35
CA ASP A 103 7.57 9.10 10.04
C ASP A 103 6.94 10.12 9.09
N LEU A 104 6.53 11.28 9.61
CA LEU A 104 6.04 12.39 8.80
C LEU A 104 7.02 12.75 7.67
N ILE A 105 6.51 13.13 6.50
CA ILE A 105 7.32 13.74 5.44
C ILE A 105 8.10 14.91 6.05
N GLU A 106 7.36 15.89 6.60
CA GLU A 106 7.92 17.05 7.27
C GLU A 106 6.87 17.65 8.23
N ARG A 107 7.34 18.26 9.32
CA ARG A 107 6.48 19.08 10.18
C ARG A 107 6.71 20.55 9.85
N ILE A 108 5.72 21.18 9.22
CA ILE A 108 5.77 22.56 8.72
C ILE A 108 5.05 23.57 9.62
N GLY A 109 4.31 23.11 10.62
CA GLY A 109 3.57 23.95 11.55
C GLY A 109 3.38 23.30 12.91
N PRO A 110 2.81 24.04 13.89
CA PRO A 110 2.47 23.49 15.20
C PRO A 110 1.33 22.48 15.09
N GLY A 111 1.29 21.54 16.04
CA GLY A 111 0.25 20.54 16.16
C GLY A 111 0.78 19.15 16.47
N GLU A 112 -0.11 18.19 16.71
CA GLU A 112 0.19 16.79 16.99
C GLU A 112 -0.38 15.89 15.88
N GLY A 113 0.18 14.70 15.73
CA GLY A 113 -0.23 13.75 14.69
C GLY A 113 -0.07 14.40 13.30
N TYR A 114 -1.13 14.45 12.52
CA TYR A 114 -1.13 15.03 11.17
C TYR A 114 -1.44 16.54 11.13
N GLU A 115 -1.77 17.17 12.26
CA GLU A 115 -1.90 18.61 12.33
C GLU A 115 -0.51 19.27 12.16
N GLY A 116 -0.42 20.27 11.28
CA GLY A 116 0.84 20.95 10.96
C GLY A 116 1.87 20.07 10.21
N ALA A 117 1.49 18.89 9.73
CA ALA A 117 2.33 18.06 8.89
C ALA A 117 2.20 18.45 7.40
N LEU A 118 3.30 18.36 6.67
CA LEU A 118 3.27 18.42 5.21
C LEU A 118 2.40 17.26 4.69
N ARG A 119 1.51 17.56 3.76
CA ARG A 119 0.66 16.56 3.10
C ARG A 119 0.91 16.60 1.60
N GLU A 120 1.30 15.46 1.05
CA GLU A 120 1.24 15.26 -0.39
C GLU A 120 -0.19 14.82 -0.74
N ARG A 121 -0.85 15.55 -1.68
CA ARG A 121 -2.25 15.29 -2.03
C ARG A 121 -2.58 15.72 -3.45
N GLY A 122 -3.31 14.86 -4.15
CA GLY A 122 -3.77 15.10 -5.53
C GLY A 122 -3.07 14.20 -6.51
N TYR A 123 -3.28 14.44 -7.80
CA TYR A 123 -2.53 13.77 -8.84
C TYR A 123 -1.12 14.35 -8.94
N CYS A 124 -0.13 13.51 -8.66
CA CYS A 124 1.29 13.86 -8.65
C CYS A 124 2.07 13.01 -9.65
N SER A 125 3.15 13.56 -10.15
CA SER A 125 4.12 12.82 -10.96
C SER A 125 5.02 11.98 -10.08
N VAL A 126 5.25 10.74 -10.48
CA VAL A 126 6.14 9.78 -9.83
C VAL A 126 7.06 9.17 -10.87
N ASP A 127 8.36 9.19 -10.63
CA ASP A 127 9.37 8.64 -11.52
C ASP A 127 9.66 7.18 -11.17
N LEU A 128 9.50 6.30 -12.17
CA LEU A 128 9.75 4.88 -12.03
C LEU A 128 11.24 4.58 -12.22
N GLN A 129 11.81 3.80 -11.31
CA GLN A 129 13.18 3.29 -11.42
C GLN A 129 13.24 1.93 -12.15
N THR A 130 12.09 1.36 -12.44
CA THR A 130 11.90 0.16 -13.26
C THR A 130 10.54 0.20 -13.96
N THR A 131 10.48 -0.34 -15.16
CA THR A 131 9.25 -0.54 -15.92
C THR A 131 8.89 -2.02 -16.04
N ASN A 132 9.36 -2.84 -15.10
CA ASN A 132 9.07 -4.28 -15.00
C ASN A 132 8.08 -4.59 -13.87
N GLY A 133 7.65 -5.84 -13.78
CA GLY A 133 6.75 -6.30 -12.73
C GLY A 133 5.42 -5.54 -12.75
N ILE A 134 5.01 -4.98 -11.60
CA ILE A 134 3.75 -4.24 -11.49
C ILE A 134 3.73 -2.95 -12.33
N PHE A 135 4.89 -2.45 -12.76
CA PHE A 135 5.04 -1.26 -13.61
C PHE A 135 5.20 -1.58 -15.11
N GLY A 136 5.04 -2.85 -15.50
CA GLY A 136 5.15 -3.28 -16.89
C GLY A 136 4.23 -2.50 -17.84
N GLY A 137 4.80 -1.96 -18.93
CA GLY A 137 4.07 -1.21 -19.95
C GLY A 137 3.74 0.26 -19.59
N LEU A 138 4.20 0.75 -18.44
CA LEU A 138 4.06 2.15 -18.05
C LEU A 138 5.25 3.00 -18.57
N PRO A 139 5.06 4.32 -18.76
CA PRO A 139 6.15 5.25 -19.05
C PRO A 139 7.07 5.43 -17.82
N GLU A 140 8.26 6.01 -18.03
CA GLU A 140 9.22 6.29 -16.95
C GLU A 140 8.67 7.24 -15.87
N THR A 141 7.79 8.16 -16.23
CA THR A 141 7.06 9.02 -15.29
C THR A 141 5.56 8.74 -15.39
N ILE A 142 4.93 8.44 -14.28
CA ILE A 142 3.49 8.19 -14.17
C ILE A 142 2.80 9.29 -13.38
N THR A 143 1.49 9.43 -13.58
CA THR A 143 0.64 10.31 -12.76
C THR A 143 -0.30 9.44 -11.95
N VAL A 144 -0.28 9.61 -10.63
CA VAL A 144 -1.06 8.82 -9.65
C VAL A 144 -1.56 9.70 -8.51
N TRP A 145 -2.59 9.24 -7.80
CA TRP A 145 -3.16 10.01 -6.68
C TRP A 145 -2.39 9.79 -5.40
N GLU A 146 -2.01 10.90 -4.76
CA GLU A 146 -1.38 10.95 -3.44
C GLU A 146 -2.36 11.45 -2.38
N SER A 147 -2.24 10.91 -1.16
CA SER A 147 -2.97 11.41 0.02
C SER A 147 -2.31 10.93 1.31
N HIS A 148 -1.13 11.43 1.64
CA HIS A 148 -0.40 11.01 2.84
C HIS A 148 0.38 12.14 3.50
N CYS A 149 0.70 11.94 4.79
CA CYS A 149 1.58 12.79 5.59
C CYS A 149 2.81 12.02 6.07
N ASP A 150 2.67 10.70 6.26
CA ASP A 150 3.76 9.79 6.63
C ASP A 150 4.42 9.22 5.37
N GLU A 151 5.72 8.90 5.50
CA GLU A 151 6.49 8.20 4.48
C GLU A 151 7.44 7.17 5.09
N VAL A 152 7.90 6.24 4.28
CA VAL A 152 8.98 5.32 4.63
C VAL A 152 10.30 6.08 4.55
N LYS A 153 11.02 6.22 5.68
CA LYS A 153 12.26 7.01 5.77
C LYS A 153 13.52 6.30 5.29
N ASN A 154 13.49 4.99 5.26
CA ASN A 154 14.59 4.15 4.79
C ASN A 154 14.07 2.83 4.24
N LEU A 155 14.68 2.34 3.17
CA LEU A 155 14.35 1.02 2.65
C LEU A 155 14.61 -0.06 3.71
N PRO A 156 13.66 -0.98 3.92
CA PRO A 156 13.94 -2.14 4.75
C PRO A 156 14.95 -3.08 4.07
N PRO A 157 15.62 -3.96 4.84
CA PRO A 157 16.44 -5.03 4.28
C PRO A 157 15.68 -5.84 3.21
N ASP A 158 16.40 -6.32 2.21
CA ASP A 158 15.87 -7.14 1.10
C ASP A 158 14.83 -6.43 0.21
N PHE A 159 14.68 -5.11 0.31
CA PHE A 159 13.86 -4.31 -0.59
C PHE A 159 14.70 -3.43 -1.50
N VAL A 160 14.18 -3.18 -2.69
CA VAL A 160 14.69 -2.17 -3.62
C VAL A 160 13.63 -1.11 -3.85
N GLN A 161 14.06 0.12 -3.98
CA GLN A 161 13.20 1.23 -4.39
C GLN A 161 12.86 1.07 -5.87
N THR A 162 11.60 1.26 -6.22
CA THR A 162 11.12 1.10 -7.61
C THR A 162 10.44 2.36 -8.16
N ALA A 163 10.12 3.33 -7.29
CA ALA A 163 9.63 4.64 -7.71
C ALA A 163 10.00 5.73 -6.70
N THR A 164 10.06 6.98 -7.16
CA THR A 164 10.43 8.17 -6.36
C THR A 164 9.71 9.42 -6.84
N ASN A 165 9.62 10.44 -5.98
CA ASN A 165 9.37 11.82 -6.38
C ASN A 165 10.10 12.80 -5.44
N GLU A 166 9.93 14.10 -5.68
CA GLU A 166 10.61 15.15 -4.90
C GLU A 166 10.10 15.27 -3.46
N THR A 167 8.82 14.93 -3.21
CA THR A 167 8.17 15.08 -1.90
C THR A 167 8.48 13.89 -0.98
N SER A 168 8.41 12.67 -1.51
CA SER A 168 8.65 11.43 -0.77
C SER A 168 9.53 10.49 -1.59
N HIS A 169 10.74 10.21 -1.08
CA HIS A 169 11.75 9.49 -1.86
C HIS A 169 11.39 8.02 -2.13
N ILE A 170 10.64 7.36 -1.25
CA ILE A 170 10.27 5.94 -1.43
C ILE A 170 8.79 5.87 -1.81
N GLN A 171 8.50 6.22 -3.05
CA GLN A 171 7.15 6.16 -3.61
C GLN A 171 6.70 4.72 -3.93
N ALA A 172 7.65 3.84 -4.24
CA ALA A 172 7.37 2.42 -4.30
C ALA A 172 8.61 1.60 -3.93
N MET A 173 8.36 0.41 -3.40
CA MET A 173 9.39 -0.57 -3.06
C MET A 173 8.93 -1.98 -3.37
N GLN A 174 9.87 -2.86 -3.65
CA GLN A 174 9.63 -4.27 -3.94
C GLN A 174 10.66 -5.13 -3.21
N HIS A 175 10.21 -6.25 -2.64
CA HIS A 175 11.10 -7.26 -2.07
C HIS A 175 11.87 -7.98 -3.17
N THR A 176 13.17 -8.22 -2.98
CA THR A 176 14.08 -8.73 -4.00
C THR A 176 13.82 -10.18 -4.43
N SER A 177 13.18 -11.00 -3.58
CA SER A 177 12.99 -12.44 -3.81
C SER A 177 11.57 -12.95 -3.57
N ARG A 178 10.67 -12.08 -3.11
CA ARG A 178 9.27 -12.43 -2.82
C ARG A 178 8.33 -11.50 -3.55
N PRO A 179 7.10 -11.91 -3.88
CA PRO A 179 6.11 -11.06 -4.53
C PRO A 179 5.45 -10.09 -3.52
N VAL A 180 6.26 -9.27 -2.84
CA VAL A 180 5.80 -8.26 -1.88
C VAL A 180 6.16 -6.89 -2.41
N PHE A 181 5.14 -6.07 -2.62
CA PHE A 181 5.22 -4.75 -3.22
C PHE A 181 4.57 -3.72 -2.30
N GLY A 182 5.13 -2.53 -2.25
CA GLY A 182 4.51 -1.37 -1.61
C GLY A 182 4.49 -0.19 -2.57
N VAL A 183 3.39 0.57 -2.56
CA VAL A 183 3.26 1.86 -3.25
C VAL A 183 2.71 2.88 -2.27
N GLN A 184 3.30 4.10 -2.22
CA GLN A 184 2.87 5.16 -1.33
C GLN A 184 1.60 5.85 -1.84
N PHE A 185 1.46 5.93 -3.14
CA PHE A 185 0.29 6.48 -3.83
C PHE A 185 -0.89 5.50 -3.83
N HIS A 186 -2.04 5.98 -4.33
CA HIS A 186 -3.31 5.28 -4.40
C HIS A 186 -3.61 4.83 -5.86
N PRO A 187 -3.13 3.67 -6.31
CA PRO A 187 -3.39 3.18 -7.66
C PRO A 187 -4.88 2.89 -7.88
N GLU A 188 -5.65 2.67 -6.83
CA GLU A 188 -7.10 2.43 -6.90
C GLU A 188 -7.91 3.67 -7.28
N LEU A 189 -7.34 4.86 -7.15
CA LEU A 189 -8.01 6.12 -7.49
C LEU A 189 -7.74 6.56 -8.95
N PHE A 190 -7.60 5.58 -9.86
CA PHE A 190 -7.46 5.85 -11.29
C PHE A 190 -8.78 6.32 -11.93
N ASP A 191 -8.66 7.12 -12.97
CA ASP A 191 -9.77 7.55 -13.85
C ASP A 191 -9.34 7.49 -15.33
N GLU A 192 -10.16 8.03 -16.23
CA GLU A 192 -9.87 8.05 -17.68
C GLU A 192 -8.70 8.99 -18.03
N GLU A 193 -8.52 10.07 -17.28
CA GLU A 193 -7.43 11.04 -17.48
C GLU A 193 -6.12 10.56 -16.85
N HIS A 194 -6.21 9.74 -15.79
CA HIS A 194 -5.07 9.23 -15.01
C HIS A 194 -5.13 7.69 -14.89
N PRO A 195 -4.89 6.95 -16.01
CA PRO A 195 -5.13 5.51 -16.05
C PRO A 195 -4.00 4.65 -15.45
N HIS A 196 -2.85 5.23 -15.07
CA HIS A 196 -1.65 4.50 -14.71
C HIS A 196 -1.88 3.54 -13.52
N GLY A 197 -2.69 3.96 -12.53
CA GLY A 197 -3.05 3.13 -11.38
C GLY A 197 -3.77 1.83 -11.78
N ARG A 198 -4.63 1.89 -12.80
CA ARG A 198 -5.31 0.71 -13.35
C ARG A 198 -4.29 -0.32 -13.87
N THR A 199 -3.32 0.12 -14.65
CA THR A 199 -2.28 -0.76 -15.20
C THR A 199 -1.48 -1.45 -14.10
N ILE A 200 -1.15 -0.73 -13.01
CA ILE A 200 -0.44 -1.29 -11.84
C ILE A 200 -1.27 -2.41 -11.21
N LEU A 201 -2.57 -2.18 -10.97
CA LEU A 201 -3.44 -3.19 -10.37
C LEU A 201 -3.63 -4.40 -11.30
N GLU A 202 -3.84 -4.17 -12.62
CA GLU A 202 -3.95 -5.24 -13.60
C GLU A 202 -2.68 -6.09 -13.69
N ASN A 203 -1.50 -5.48 -13.60
CA ASN A 203 -0.23 -6.19 -13.60
C ASN A 203 -0.02 -6.99 -12.31
N PHE A 204 -0.38 -6.41 -11.16
CA PHE A 204 -0.31 -7.12 -9.88
C PHE A 204 -1.21 -8.37 -9.87
N LEU A 205 -2.42 -8.29 -10.43
CA LEU A 205 -3.36 -9.42 -10.52
C LEU A 205 -2.91 -10.54 -11.48
N LYS A 206 -1.86 -10.33 -12.29
CA LYS A 206 -1.29 -11.34 -13.19
C LYS A 206 -0.14 -12.14 -12.55
N LEU A 207 0.30 -11.76 -11.36
CA LEU A 207 1.35 -12.48 -10.63
C LEU A 207 0.77 -13.78 -10.02
#